data_8164117653b55d2d2353d57bc8ce66a7
#
_entry.id   8164117653b55d2d2353d57bc8ce66a7
#
_cell.length_a   1.000
_cell.length_b   1.000
_cell.length_c   1.000
_cell.angle_alpha   90.00
_cell.angle_beta   90.00
_cell.angle_gamma   90.00
#
_symmetry.space_group_name_H-M   'P 1'
#
loop_
_entity.id
_entity.type
_entity.pdbx_description
1 polymer ?
#
loop_
_entity_poly.entity_id
_entity_poly.type
_entity_poly.pdbx_seq_one_letter_code
_entity_poly.pdbx_strand_id
1 'polypeptide(L)'
;MKYQSPTILATSALLFANSATADWQFRSRPDLAPPRLNITIPASAVEPGYLFLAPFAGLPDTPTAQHGPRQAGPYILRDDGDLVWSGYAIYSIWATNFQAARWRGRDVLFSFEGDHNAGYGHGHGHVTILDQHYETIRELRAGNHKLVDKHEFHVVNEETGLIQIYQPVPRDLTPWGAEPEQQWIVNAIIQELDIATGKVLFEWLSLDHVSPDEAILPINPGQAGSGYNSSDAWDYFHINSVDKDDQGNYLISARDACAVHKINGTDGSILWRLGGTNSSFTLGDGVDFCFQHHARWLSQASDDDDDDDGQEVISLYDNSAHGTEHDSGGEVHTAPTSSGKIIRVDTRTGKAELVQGFYPPDGLRSKSQGSTQILPGGNALVNWGSEGAVTEFAADGTPVFHAYMDSGALGFGVENYRAFRFNWTGLPSEEPAIVSLEDAGGTTLYVSWNGDTETKTWRFHEVSDKHGSREFLGEAKRRSFETSLRVPGRRVNKAVAEAVDERGGVLRGTGIARIEPEILPISAGKGRQVPHPKVSEGEPVEGAPGKVKGLWEWSAIWIAGWRKTGDL
;
A
#
# COMPACT_ATOMS: atom_id res chain seq x y z
N MET A 1 29.26 25.46 -65.50
CA MET A 1 28.13 25.43 -64.53
C MET A 1 28.63 24.77 -63.26
N LYS A 2 28.86 25.56 -62.20
CA LYS A 2 29.33 25.05 -60.91
C LYS A 2 28.10 24.92 -60.01
N TYR A 3 27.79 23.72 -59.54
CA TYR A 3 26.76 23.48 -58.56
C TYR A 3 27.32 23.80 -57.15
N GLN A 4 26.72 24.76 -56.49
CA GLN A 4 26.94 25.02 -55.06
C GLN A 4 25.94 24.16 -54.23
N SER A 5 26.47 23.36 -53.35
CA SER A 5 25.67 22.62 -52.34
C SER A 5 25.31 23.55 -51.16
N PRO A 6 24.09 23.54 -50.65
CA PRO A 6 23.76 24.28 -49.43
C PRO A 6 24.21 23.49 -48.19
N THR A 7 25.01 24.18 -47.37
CA THR A 7 25.39 23.71 -46.05
C THR A 7 24.19 23.86 -45.08
N ILE A 8 23.62 22.75 -44.62
CA ILE A 8 22.59 22.73 -43.58
C ILE A 8 23.31 22.85 -42.25
N LEU A 9 23.18 23.99 -41.58
CA LEU A 9 23.51 24.14 -40.16
C LEU A 9 22.46 23.40 -39.33
N ALA A 10 22.82 22.24 -38.77
CA ALA A 10 22.05 21.56 -37.77
C ALA A 10 22.27 22.25 -36.40
N THR A 11 21.30 23.05 -35.99
CA THR A 11 21.25 23.60 -34.64
C THR A 11 20.83 22.48 -33.70
N SER A 12 21.78 21.86 -32.98
CA SER A 12 21.52 20.92 -31.92
C SER A 12 20.94 21.68 -30.72
N ALA A 13 19.64 21.68 -30.58
CA ALA A 13 18.99 22.05 -29.34
C ALA A 13 19.34 21.01 -28.26
N LEU A 14 20.27 21.36 -27.37
CA LEU A 14 20.50 20.62 -26.13
C LEU A 14 19.23 20.76 -25.25
N LEU A 15 18.36 19.79 -25.32
CA LEU A 15 17.35 19.56 -24.32
C LEU A 15 18.09 19.17 -23.01
N PHE A 16 18.21 20.12 -22.11
CA PHE A 16 18.48 19.80 -20.70
C PHE A 16 17.27 19.03 -20.17
N ALA A 17 17.30 17.72 -20.26
CA ALA A 17 16.44 16.88 -19.45
C ALA A 17 16.86 17.16 -17.99
N ASN A 18 16.09 18.00 -17.28
CA ASN A 18 16.06 17.96 -15.84
C ASN A 18 15.63 16.53 -15.51
N SER A 19 16.56 15.71 -15.04
CA SER A 19 16.21 14.44 -14.42
C SER A 19 15.37 14.79 -13.19
N ALA A 20 14.05 14.74 -13.33
CA ALA A 20 13.16 14.77 -12.19
C ALA A 20 13.61 13.64 -11.27
N THR A 21 13.96 13.96 -10.03
CA THR A 21 14.25 12.94 -9.04
C THR A 21 12.92 12.24 -8.74
N ALA A 22 12.91 10.91 -8.75
CA ALA A 22 11.73 10.10 -8.48
C ALA A 22 11.23 10.24 -7.03
N ASP A 23 12.13 10.68 -6.13
CA ASP A 23 11.84 10.81 -4.71
C ASP A 23 11.98 12.26 -4.27
N TRP A 24 11.24 12.62 -3.21
CA TRP A 24 11.45 13.86 -2.51
C TRP A 24 12.80 13.86 -1.77
N GLN A 25 13.40 15.02 -1.64
CA GLN A 25 14.61 15.23 -0.86
C GLN A 25 14.44 16.49 -0.02
N PHE A 26 14.70 16.37 1.28
CA PHE A 26 14.56 17.46 2.25
C PHE A 26 15.91 17.80 2.86
N ARG A 27 16.14 19.09 3.12
CA ARG A 27 17.36 19.56 3.79
C ARG A 27 17.32 19.32 5.29
N SER A 28 16.15 19.54 5.90
CA SER A 28 15.95 19.32 7.34
C SER A 28 15.80 17.83 7.71
N ARG A 29 15.41 16.98 6.74
CA ARG A 29 15.24 15.52 6.92
C ARG A 29 15.83 14.77 5.71
N PRO A 30 17.18 14.77 5.59
CA PRO A 30 17.86 14.10 4.47
C PRO A 30 17.74 12.57 4.52
N ASP A 31 17.31 12.03 5.63
CA ASP A 31 16.97 10.61 5.86
C ASP A 31 15.65 10.20 5.19
N LEU A 32 14.77 11.15 4.86
CA LEU A 32 13.49 10.87 4.21
C LEU A 32 13.58 11.08 2.69
N ALA A 33 13.16 10.06 1.96
CA ALA A 33 13.08 10.05 0.50
C ALA A 33 11.76 9.39 0.05
N PRO A 34 10.59 9.98 0.42
CA PRO A 34 9.31 9.44 0.00
C PRO A 34 9.13 9.53 -1.52
N PRO A 35 8.34 8.63 -2.13
CA PRO A 35 8.09 8.66 -3.57
C PRO A 35 7.33 9.92 -3.96
N ARG A 36 7.58 10.41 -5.18
CA ARG A 36 6.79 11.46 -5.80
C ARG A 36 5.68 10.86 -6.62
N LEU A 37 4.46 11.30 -6.39
CA LEU A 37 3.34 10.91 -7.21
C LEU A 37 3.50 11.43 -8.65
N ASN A 38 3.21 10.57 -9.62
CA ASN A 38 3.02 10.98 -11.02
C ASN A 38 1.53 11.28 -11.24
N ILE A 39 1.14 12.55 -11.04
CA ILE A 39 -0.24 13.00 -11.13
C ILE A 39 -0.59 13.24 -12.60
N THR A 40 -1.46 12.42 -13.17
CA THR A 40 -1.90 12.50 -14.56
C THR A 40 -3.24 13.22 -14.71
N ILE A 41 -4.09 13.19 -13.68
CA ILE A 41 -5.29 14.03 -13.55
C ILE A 41 -5.15 14.83 -12.25
N PRO A 42 -4.89 16.14 -12.32
CA PRO A 42 -4.80 16.98 -11.13
C PRO A 42 -6.11 17.02 -10.33
N ALA A 43 -5.99 17.11 -9.02
CA ALA A 43 -7.13 17.12 -8.11
C ALA A 43 -8.08 18.28 -8.42
N SER A 44 -9.36 17.93 -8.63
CA SER A 44 -10.45 18.87 -8.85
C SER A 44 -11.74 18.25 -8.30
N ALA A 45 -12.44 18.93 -7.40
CA ALA A 45 -13.64 18.38 -6.74
C ALA A 45 -13.41 17.07 -5.96
N VAL A 46 -12.20 16.85 -5.47
CA VAL A 46 -11.88 15.76 -4.55
C VAL A 46 -12.49 16.03 -3.17
N GLU A 47 -12.80 14.99 -2.42
CA GLU A 47 -13.27 15.17 -1.05
C GLU A 47 -12.14 15.62 -0.11
N PRO A 48 -12.49 16.30 0.99
CA PRO A 48 -11.52 16.68 2.02
C PRO A 48 -10.80 15.47 2.62
N GLY A 49 -9.54 15.66 2.98
CA GLY A 49 -8.72 14.63 3.62
C GLY A 49 -7.36 14.49 2.96
N TYR A 50 -6.61 13.50 3.44
CA TYR A 50 -5.30 13.15 2.93
C TYR A 50 -5.35 11.77 2.27
N LEU A 51 -4.40 11.49 1.38
CA LEU A 51 -4.18 10.16 0.81
C LEU A 51 -3.34 9.33 1.77
N PHE A 52 -3.80 8.13 2.08
CA PHE A 52 -3.13 7.12 2.90
C PHE A 52 -2.67 6.00 1.99
N LEU A 53 -1.37 5.84 1.88
CA LEU A 53 -0.71 4.90 0.96
C LEU A 53 0.35 4.11 1.70
N ALA A 54 0.63 2.88 1.26
CA ALA A 54 1.77 2.10 1.71
C ALA A 54 2.43 1.41 0.50
N PRO A 55 3.03 2.18 -0.42
CA PRO A 55 3.62 1.64 -1.63
C PRO A 55 4.88 0.82 -1.32
N PHE A 56 5.06 -0.25 -2.08
CA PHE A 56 6.21 -1.13 -1.99
C PHE A 56 6.69 -1.55 -3.37
N ALA A 57 7.88 -2.15 -3.44
CA ALA A 57 8.39 -2.70 -4.67
C ALA A 57 7.61 -3.95 -5.04
N GLY A 58 7.03 -3.94 -6.23
CA GLY A 58 6.49 -5.13 -6.86
C GLY A 58 7.59 -6.13 -7.20
N LEU A 59 7.23 -7.37 -7.43
CA LEU A 59 8.18 -8.37 -7.89
C LEU A 59 8.45 -8.15 -9.39
N PRO A 60 9.71 -7.98 -9.78
CA PRO A 60 10.04 -7.82 -11.19
C PRO A 60 9.92 -9.15 -11.93
N ASP A 61 9.47 -9.10 -13.17
CA ASP A 61 9.52 -10.23 -14.10
C ASP A 61 10.97 -10.69 -14.38
N THR A 62 11.93 -9.81 -14.05
CA THR A 62 13.35 -10.12 -14.13
C THR A 62 14.03 -9.91 -12.78
N PRO A 63 14.78 -10.89 -12.26
CA PRO A 63 15.42 -10.83 -10.93
C PRO A 63 16.45 -9.70 -10.76
N THR A 64 16.86 -9.04 -11.83
CA THR A 64 17.87 -7.98 -11.85
C THR A 64 17.27 -6.57 -11.85
N ALA A 65 15.96 -6.43 -12.04
CA ALA A 65 15.29 -5.15 -12.01
C ALA A 65 15.02 -4.74 -10.55
N GLN A 66 15.33 -3.49 -10.21
CA GLN A 66 14.93 -2.87 -8.96
C GLN A 66 13.70 -2.01 -9.23
N HIS A 67 12.61 -2.28 -8.57
CA HIS A 67 11.34 -1.60 -8.72
C HIS A 67 10.93 -0.92 -7.43
N GLY A 68 10.08 0.10 -7.57
CA GLY A 68 9.38 0.72 -6.48
C GLY A 68 10.15 1.78 -5.72
N PRO A 69 9.50 2.37 -4.70
CA PRO A 69 10.05 3.45 -3.92
C PRO A 69 11.30 3.01 -3.15
N ARG A 70 12.28 3.90 -3.01
CA ARG A 70 13.49 3.63 -2.22
C ARG A 70 13.17 3.38 -0.76
N GLN A 71 12.15 4.04 -0.27
CA GLN A 71 11.61 3.86 1.08
C GLN A 71 10.20 3.35 0.95
N ALA A 72 10.03 2.03 0.92
CA ALA A 72 8.72 1.40 1.00
C ALA A 72 8.14 1.61 2.40
N GLY A 73 6.84 1.85 2.51
CA GLY A 73 6.16 1.99 3.79
C GLY A 73 4.95 2.91 3.75
N PRO A 74 4.31 3.14 4.91
CA PRO A 74 3.15 4.00 5.04
C PRO A 74 3.48 5.48 4.88
N TYR A 75 2.61 6.19 4.14
CA TYR A 75 2.67 7.63 3.91
C TYR A 75 1.30 8.26 4.03
N ILE A 76 1.28 9.49 4.54
CA ILE A 76 0.15 10.41 4.43
C ILE A 76 0.59 11.54 3.50
N LEU A 77 -0.15 11.71 2.39
CA LEU A 77 0.17 12.69 1.35
C LEU A 77 -1.01 13.64 1.11
N ARG A 78 -0.70 14.83 0.58
CA ARG A 78 -1.67 15.75 0.02
C ARG A 78 -2.01 15.38 -1.42
N ASP A 79 -3.04 15.99 -1.97
CA ASP A 79 -3.48 15.77 -3.37
C ASP A 79 -2.47 16.25 -4.43
N ASP A 80 -1.52 17.12 -4.05
CA ASP A 80 -0.40 17.53 -4.89
C ASP A 80 0.84 16.63 -4.74
N GLY A 81 0.72 15.55 -3.96
CA GLY A 81 1.80 14.62 -3.66
C GLY A 81 2.78 15.10 -2.60
N ASP A 82 2.52 16.25 -1.95
CA ASP A 82 3.37 16.73 -0.86
C ASP A 82 3.24 15.83 0.39
N LEU A 83 4.37 15.61 1.05
CA LEU A 83 4.43 14.77 2.24
C LEU A 83 3.76 15.46 3.43
N VAL A 84 2.92 14.72 4.15
CA VAL A 84 2.43 15.07 5.49
C VAL A 84 3.17 14.24 6.52
N TRP A 85 3.22 12.93 6.33
CA TRP A 85 3.87 11.99 7.24
C TRP A 85 4.51 10.82 6.50
N SER A 86 5.70 10.44 6.97
CA SER A 86 6.38 9.21 6.58
C SER A 86 6.49 8.30 7.80
N GLY A 87 5.92 7.11 7.69
CA GLY A 87 6.04 6.05 8.69
C GLY A 87 7.27 5.17 8.53
N TYR A 88 8.17 5.48 7.60
CA TYR A 88 9.34 4.66 7.26
C TYR A 88 10.25 4.34 8.46
N ALA A 89 10.37 5.27 9.41
CA ALA A 89 11.18 5.05 10.62
C ALA A 89 10.44 4.30 11.75
N ILE A 90 9.13 4.17 11.65
CA ILE A 90 8.27 3.56 12.68
C ILE A 90 7.94 2.13 12.31
N TYR A 91 7.47 1.92 11.08
CA TYR A 91 7.14 0.60 10.58
C TYR A 91 8.37 -0.07 9.97
N SER A 92 8.64 -1.29 10.41
CA SER A 92 9.77 -2.06 9.94
C SER A 92 9.39 -3.05 8.83
N ILE A 93 10.37 -3.44 8.02
CA ILE A 93 10.31 -4.49 7.01
C ILE A 93 9.28 -4.18 5.92
N TRP A 94 8.08 -4.73 6.02
CA TRP A 94 7.01 -4.62 5.06
C TRP A 94 5.72 -4.27 5.79
N ALA A 95 5.14 -3.13 5.44
CA ALA A 95 3.93 -2.62 6.04
C ALA A 95 2.90 -2.33 4.97
N THR A 96 1.65 -2.67 5.22
CA THR A 96 0.55 -2.54 4.26
C THR A 96 -0.79 -2.36 4.95
N ASN A 97 -1.83 -2.09 4.15
CA ASN A 97 -3.20 -1.85 4.63
C ASN A 97 -3.25 -0.70 5.63
N PHE A 98 -2.52 0.39 5.31
CA PHE A 98 -2.39 1.57 6.16
C PHE A 98 -3.64 2.43 6.12
N GLN A 99 -4.23 2.69 7.28
CA GLN A 99 -5.52 3.39 7.40
C GLN A 99 -5.60 4.21 8.68
N ALA A 100 -6.55 5.17 8.70
CA ALA A 100 -7.06 5.77 9.91
C ALA A 100 -8.36 5.09 10.35
N ALA A 101 -8.60 5.06 11.65
CA ALA A 101 -9.84 4.60 12.24
C ALA A 101 -10.11 5.34 13.55
N ARG A 102 -11.27 5.08 14.17
CA ARG A 102 -11.54 5.49 15.54
C ARG A 102 -11.53 4.27 16.45
N TRP A 103 -10.86 4.39 17.58
CA TRP A 103 -10.84 3.40 18.65
C TRP A 103 -11.08 4.07 20.00
N ARG A 104 -12.20 3.73 20.64
CA ARG A 104 -12.63 4.30 21.94
C ARG A 104 -12.65 5.83 21.93
N GLY A 105 -13.27 6.41 20.91
CA GLY A 105 -13.42 7.85 20.75
C GLY A 105 -12.13 8.59 20.35
N ARG A 106 -11.05 7.90 20.02
CA ARG A 106 -9.78 8.48 19.58
C ARG A 106 -9.49 8.12 18.14
N ASP A 107 -8.99 9.07 17.37
CA ASP A 107 -8.47 8.78 16.05
C ASP A 107 -7.13 8.06 16.18
N VAL A 108 -6.97 6.99 15.41
CA VAL A 108 -5.78 6.13 15.40
C VAL A 108 -5.37 5.81 13.98
N LEU A 109 -4.10 5.51 13.80
CA LEU A 109 -3.56 4.90 12.58
C LEU A 109 -3.30 3.44 12.83
N PHE A 110 -3.43 2.61 11.80
CA PHE A 110 -2.96 1.25 11.87
C PHE A 110 -2.37 0.77 10.55
N SER A 111 -1.46 -0.18 10.64
CA SER A 111 -0.89 -0.92 9.53
C SER A 111 -0.56 -2.33 9.96
N PHE A 112 -0.66 -3.26 9.03
CA PHE A 112 0.00 -4.56 9.18
C PHE A 112 1.51 -4.36 9.06
N GLU A 113 2.28 -5.08 9.89
CA GLU A 113 3.73 -5.22 9.83
C GLU A 113 4.10 -6.69 9.81
N GLY A 114 4.98 -7.09 8.89
CA GLY A 114 5.41 -8.49 8.83
C GLY A 114 6.17 -8.83 7.57
N ASP A 115 6.11 -10.10 7.21
CA ASP A 115 6.65 -10.59 5.96
C ASP A 115 5.62 -10.58 4.83
N HIS A 116 6.09 -10.81 3.63
CA HIS A 116 5.31 -10.95 2.42
C HIS A 116 5.84 -12.12 1.60
N ASN A 117 5.01 -13.16 1.46
CA ASN A 117 5.26 -14.24 0.52
C ASN A 117 4.55 -13.92 -0.80
N ALA A 118 5.28 -13.32 -1.72
CA ALA A 118 4.74 -12.90 -2.99
C ALA A 118 4.25 -14.06 -3.87
N GLY A 119 4.86 -15.24 -3.75
CA GLY A 119 4.49 -16.43 -4.55
C GLY A 119 3.04 -16.86 -4.37
N TYR A 120 2.47 -16.66 -3.17
CA TYR A 120 1.11 -17.06 -2.82
C TYR A 120 0.27 -15.90 -2.27
N GLY A 121 0.85 -14.71 -2.21
CA GLY A 121 0.17 -13.53 -1.72
C GLY A 121 -0.02 -13.47 -0.20
N HIS A 122 0.46 -14.43 0.57
CA HIS A 122 0.29 -14.47 2.03
C HIS A 122 1.33 -13.63 2.77
N GLY A 123 1.12 -13.36 4.06
CA GLY A 123 2.08 -12.71 4.94
C GLY A 123 1.79 -13.05 6.40
N HIS A 124 2.81 -13.00 7.25
CA HIS A 124 2.68 -13.26 8.68
C HIS A 124 3.27 -12.10 9.47
N GLY A 125 2.50 -11.61 10.44
CA GLY A 125 2.94 -10.48 11.24
C GLY A 125 1.99 -10.12 12.35
N HIS A 126 1.79 -8.82 12.52
CA HIS A 126 0.88 -8.24 13.50
C HIS A 126 0.35 -6.91 12.98
N VAL A 127 -0.62 -6.35 13.69
CA VAL A 127 -1.15 -5.01 13.41
C VAL A 127 -0.61 -4.06 14.46
N THR A 128 0.06 -2.99 14.02
CA THR A 128 0.54 -1.90 14.87
C THR A 128 -0.43 -0.74 14.80
N ILE A 129 -0.88 -0.27 15.96
CA ILE A 129 -1.81 0.85 16.11
C ILE A 129 -1.08 2.03 16.75
N LEU A 130 -1.14 3.20 16.11
CA LEU A 130 -0.54 4.45 16.56
C LEU A 130 -1.64 5.45 16.95
N ASP A 131 -1.33 6.33 17.90
CA ASP A 131 -2.17 7.49 18.19
C ASP A 131 -1.85 8.71 17.29
N GLN A 132 -2.48 9.85 17.56
CA GLN A 132 -2.24 11.11 16.84
C GLN A 132 -0.85 11.71 17.08
N HIS A 133 -0.10 11.20 18.06
CA HIS A 133 1.30 11.55 18.32
C HIS A 133 2.29 10.65 17.61
N TYR A 134 1.77 9.64 16.86
CA TYR A 134 2.54 8.58 16.18
C TYR A 134 3.27 7.66 17.16
N GLU A 135 2.76 7.56 18.39
CA GLU A 135 3.24 6.62 19.39
C GLU A 135 2.50 5.28 19.24
N THR A 136 3.23 4.17 19.31
CA THR A 136 2.62 2.84 19.33
C THR A 136 1.83 2.64 20.61
N ILE A 137 0.51 2.53 20.49
CA ILE A 137 -0.38 2.33 21.62
C ILE A 137 -0.86 0.88 21.74
N ARG A 138 -0.77 0.12 20.64
CA ARG A 138 -1.17 -1.29 20.64
C ARG A 138 -0.49 -2.06 19.50
N GLU A 139 -0.11 -3.32 19.79
CA GLU A 139 0.15 -4.36 18.81
C GLU A 139 -0.92 -5.45 18.98
N LEU A 140 -1.53 -5.86 17.87
CA LEU A 140 -2.58 -6.88 17.88
C LEU A 140 -2.13 -8.10 17.08
N ARG A 141 -2.33 -9.27 17.66
CA ARG A 141 -2.00 -10.57 17.07
C ARG A 141 -3.23 -11.46 17.05
N ALA A 142 -3.25 -12.45 16.17
CA ALA A 142 -4.30 -13.45 16.15
C ALA A 142 -4.35 -14.24 17.47
N GLY A 143 -5.55 -14.62 17.87
CA GLY A 143 -5.76 -15.51 18.99
C GLY A 143 -5.63 -16.99 18.62
N ASN A 144 -5.82 -17.88 19.61
CA ASN A 144 -5.89 -19.33 19.43
C ASN A 144 -4.64 -19.92 18.74
N HIS A 145 -3.44 -19.37 19.04
CA HIS A 145 -2.14 -19.80 18.47
C HIS A 145 -2.07 -19.72 16.93
N LYS A 146 -2.73 -18.75 16.34
CA LYS A 146 -2.74 -18.50 14.90
C LYS A 146 -1.86 -17.29 14.53
N LEU A 147 -1.58 -17.13 13.25
CA LEU A 147 -0.78 -16.04 12.71
C LEU A 147 -1.67 -15.10 11.91
N VAL A 148 -1.62 -13.80 12.23
CA VAL A 148 -2.31 -12.76 11.46
C VAL A 148 -1.70 -12.70 10.05
N ASP A 149 -2.58 -12.62 9.05
CA ASP A 149 -2.19 -12.33 7.68
C ASP A 149 -2.38 -10.85 7.33
N LYS A 150 -1.70 -10.40 6.29
CA LYS A 150 -1.61 -9.00 5.85
C LYS A 150 -2.89 -8.41 5.25
N HIS A 151 -3.82 -9.27 4.76
CA HIS A 151 -4.90 -8.81 3.89
C HIS A 151 -5.95 -7.98 4.60
N GLU A 152 -6.23 -8.26 5.88
CA GLU A 152 -7.29 -7.54 6.58
C GLU A 152 -6.93 -7.17 8.01
N PHE A 153 -7.14 -5.93 8.33
CA PHE A 153 -7.51 -5.43 9.64
C PHE A 153 -8.56 -4.34 9.46
N HIS A 154 -9.70 -4.50 10.10
CA HIS A 154 -10.79 -3.54 10.04
C HIS A 154 -11.38 -3.30 11.43
N VAL A 155 -11.50 -2.04 11.84
CA VAL A 155 -12.05 -1.67 13.16
C VAL A 155 -13.55 -1.58 13.06
N VAL A 156 -14.26 -2.28 13.97
CA VAL A 156 -15.73 -2.29 14.06
C VAL A 156 -16.16 -1.66 15.36
N ASN A 157 -17.15 -0.77 15.29
CA ASN A 157 -17.79 -0.12 16.45
C ASN A 157 -16.81 0.51 17.44
N GLU A 158 -15.66 0.97 16.97
CA GLU A 158 -14.58 1.58 17.75
C GLU A 158 -14.02 0.68 18.88
N GLU A 159 -14.30 -0.63 18.89
CA GLU A 159 -13.90 -1.53 19.98
C GLU A 159 -13.22 -2.81 19.49
N THR A 160 -13.68 -3.37 18.38
CA THR A 160 -13.19 -4.67 17.91
C THR A 160 -12.45 -4.55 16.58
N GLY A 161 -11.58 -5.51 16.30
CA GLY A 161 -10.85 -5.63 15.05
C GLY A 161 -11.12 -6.95 14.34
N LEU A 162 -11.43 -6.89 13.07
CA LEU A 162 -11.54 -8.05 12.19
C LEU A 162 -10.18 -8.33 11.56
N ILE A 163 -9.76 -9.59 11.62
CA ILE A 163 -8.51 -10.07 11.01
C ILE A 163 -8.77 -11.35 10.24
N GLN A 164 -7.82 -11.70 9.39
CA GLN A 164 -7.83 -12.98 8.70
C GLN A 164 -6.52 -13.76 8.88
N ILE A 165 -6.59 -15.06 8.61
CA ILE A 165 -5.53 -16.02 8.83
C ILE A 165 -5.58 -17.06 7.71
N TYR A 166 -4.43 -17.44 7.17
CA TYR A 166 -4.28 -18.60 6.32
C TYR A 166 -3.58 -19.71 7.09
N GLN A 167 -4.30 -20.79 7.41
CA GLN A 167 -3.76 -21.91 8.16
C GLN A 167 -3.68 -23.14 7.29
N PRO A 168 -2.46 -23.59 6.89
CA PRO A 168 -2.31 -24.87 6.21
C PRO A 168 -2.73 -26.03 7.12
N VAL A 169 -3.54 -26.94 6.59
CA VAL A 169 -3.98 -28.15 7.28
C VAL A 169 -3.87 -29.36 6.35
N PRO A 170 -3.57 -30.56 6.88
CA PRO A 170 -3.56 -31.77 6.08
C PRO A 170 -5.00 -32.22 5.78
N ARG A 171 -5.26 -32.63 4.53
CA ARG A 171 -6.55 -33.15 4.07
C ARG A 171 -6.34 -34.06 2.85
N ASP A 172 -7.17 -35.09 2.70
CA ASP A 172 -7.27 -35.82 1.44
C ASP A 172 -7.84 -34.92 0.34
N LEU A 173 -7.04 -34.63 -0.66
CA LEU A 173 -7.41 -33.75 -1.78
C LEU A 173 -7.68 -34.53 -3.08
N THR A 174 -7.62 -35.85 -3.05
CA THR A 174 -7.90 -36.70 -4.22
C THR A 174 -9.30 -36.49 -4.81
N PRO A 175 -10.36 -36.15 -4.03
CA PRO A 175 -11.66 -35.80 -4.60
C PRO A 175 -11.64 -34.60 -5.55
N TRP A 176 -10.65 -33.71 -5.42
CA TRP A 176 -10.46 -32.50 -6.24
C TRP A 176 -9.35 -32.63 -7.27
N GLY A 177 -8.98 -33.88 -7.63
CA GLY A 177 -8.03 -34.18 -8.69
C GLY A 177 -6.56 -34.13 -8.28
N ALA A 178 -6.28 -34.10 -6.98
CA ALA A 178 -4.90 -34.14 -6.46
C ALA A 178 -4.30 -35.55 -6.53
N GLU A 179 -2.97 -35.62 -6.67
CA GLU A 179 -2.23 -36.84 -6.44
C GLU A 179 -2.24 -37.23 -4.94
N PRO A 180 -2.06 -38.49 -4.57
CA PRO A 180 -2.12 -38.92 -3.16
C PRO A 180 -1.14 -38.20 -2.22
N GLU A 181 -0.02 -37.72 -2.74
CA GLU A 181 1.01 -36.96 -2.01
C GLU A 181 0.64 -35.49 -1.79
N GLN A 182 -0.32 -34.96 -2.52
CA GLN A 182 -0.84 -33.61 -2.37
C GLN A 182 -1.92 -33.60 -1.30
N GLN A 183 -1.55 -33.25 -0.07
CA GLN A 183 -2.41 -33.39 1.11
C GLN A 183 -2.52 -32.10 1.95
N TRP A 184 -2.11 -30.96 1.41
CA TRP A 184 -2.15 -29.71 2.14
C TRP A 184 -3.09 -28.70 1.50
N ILE A 185 -4.03 -28.17 2.29
CA ILE A 185 -4.99 -27.14 1.89
C ILE A 185 -4.96 -26.00 2.91
N VAL A 186 -5.21 -24.78 2.46
CA VAL A 186 -5.35 -23.63 3.33
C VAL A 186 -6.75 -23.60 3.91
N ASN A 187 -6.86 -23.60 5.25
CA ASN A 187 -8.08 -23.22 5.94
C ASN A 187 -8.05 -21.70 6.12
N ALA A 188 -8.84 -20.97 5.35
CA ALA A 188 -8.97 -19.52 5.51
C ALA A 188 -9.88 -19.23 6.72
N ILE A 189 -9.40 -18.38 7.63
CA ILE A 189 -10.04 -18.14 8.92
C ILE A 189 -10.23 -16.65 9.12
N ILE A 190 -11.35 -16.24 9.67
CA ILE A 190 -11.55 -14.89 10.20
C ILE A 190 -11.65 -14.93 11.73
N GLN A 191 -11.15 -13.89 12.37
CA GLN A 191 -11.38 -13.64 13.80
C GLN A 191 -11.86 -12.21 14.00
N GLU A 192 -12.83 -12.05 14.91
CA GLU A 192 -13.12 -10.78 15.57
C GLU A 192 -12.45 -10.77 16.94
N LEU A 193 -11.66 -9.74 17.18
CA LEU A 193 -10.87 -9.57 18.39
C LEU A 193 -11.29 -8.30 19.13
N ASP A 194 -11.40 -8.36 20.44
CA ASP A 194 -11.37 -7.17 21.27
C ASP A 194 -9.98 -6.53 21.18
N ILE A 195 -9.88 -5.32 20.64
CA ILE A 195 -8.59 -4.65 20.38
C ILE A 195 -7.81 -4.43 21.68
N ALA A 196 -8.49 -4.07 22.77
CA ALA A 196 -7.84 -3.75 24.03
C ALA A 196 -7.19 -4.97 24.68
N THR A 197 -7.85 -6.13 24.65
CA THR A 197 -7.43 -7.34 25.35
C THR A 197 -6.78 -8.39 24.44
N GLY A 198 -7.06 -8.36 23.13
CA GLY A 198 -6.69 -9.40 22.18
C GLY A 198 -7.54 -10.67 22.30
N LYS A 199 -8.66 -10.62 23.06
CA LYS A 199 -9.55 -11.76 23.20
C LYS A 199 -10.30 -12.03 21.91
N VAL A 200 -10.33 -13.29 21.46
CA VAL A 200 -11.17 -13.75 20.34
C VAL A 200 -12.63 -13.73 20.79
N LEU A 201 -13.46 -13.01 20.05
CA LEU A 201 -14.91 -12.92 20.26
C LEU A 201 -15.68 -13.82 19.31
N PHE A 202 -15.17 -13.97 18.09
CA PHE A 202 -15.72 -14.83 17.05
C PHE A 202 -14.58 -15.44 16.23
N GLU A 203 -14.75 -16.67 15.79
CA GLU A 203 -13.83 -17.36 14.86
C GLU A 203 -14.64 -18.20 13.88
N TRP A 204 -14.34 -18.09 12.59
CA TRP A 204 -14.97 -18.85 11.53
C TRP A 204 -13.91 -19.48 10.63
N LEU A 205 -14.10 -20.73 10.26
CA LEU A 205 -13.17 -21.55 9.49
C LEU A 205 -13.82 -21.93 8.15
N SER A 206 -13.20 -21.58 7.03
CA SER A 206 -13.78 -21.81 5.70
C SER A 206 -14.08 -23.27 5.40
N LEU A 207 -13.20 -24.21 5.80
CA LEU A 207 -13.36 -25.64 5.53
C LEU A 207 -14.52 -26.31 6.28
N ASP A 208 -15.11 -25.64 7.29
CA ASP A 208 -16.30 -26.13 8.00
C ASP A 208 -17.59 -25.74 7.28
N HIS A 209 -17.55 -24.76 6.34
CA HIS A 209 -18.72 -24.14 5.74
C HIS A 209 -18.72 -24.08 4.21
N VAL A 210 -17.55 -24.13 3.58
CA VAL A 210 -17.38 -23.97 2.13
C VAL A 210 -16.62 -25.17 1.56
N SER A 211 -17.24 -25.83 0.59
CA SER A 211 -16.59 -26.94 -0.11
C SER A 211 -15.45 -26.44 -1.01
N PRO A 212 -14.31 -27.13 -1.07
CA PRO A 212 -13.31 -26.87 -2.10
C PRO A 212 -13.80 -26.97 -3.56
N ASP A 213 -14.99 -27.53 -3.81
CA ASP A 213 -15.64 -27.49 -5.13
C ASP A 213 -16.02 -26.06 -5.57
N GLU A 214 -16.04 -25.10 -4.66
CA GLU A 214 -16.31 -23.70 -4.98
C GLU A 214 -15.07 -22.95 -5.50
N ALA A 215 -13.87 -23.56 -5.44
CA ALA A 215 -12.65 -22.98 -5.98
C ALA A 215 -12.71 -22.83 -7.51
N ILE A 216 -12.36 -21.64 -8.00
CA ILE A 216 -12.19 -21.40 -9.44
C ILE A 216 -10.79 -21.83 -9.91
N LEU A 217 -9.80 -21.70 -9.03
CA LEU A 217 -8.43 -22.10 -9.32
C LEU A 217 -8.20 -23.55 -8.87
N PRO A 218 -7.76 -24.43 -9.78
CA PRO A 218 -7.45 -25.80 -9.43
C PRO A 218 -6.18 -25.87 -8.56
N ILE A 219 -5.98 -27.00 -7.90
CA ILE A 219 -4.72 -27.32 -7.25
C ILE A 219 -3.61 -27.34 -8.31
N ASN A 220 -2.68 -26.40 -8.19
CA ASN A 220 -1.55 -26.32 -9.11
C ASN A 220 -0.37 -25.56 -8.47
N PRO A 221 0.89 -25.87 -8.84
CA PRO A 221 2.05 -25.10 -8.41
C PRO A 221 2.05 -23.74 -9.10
N GLY A 222 2.20 -22.67 -8.33
CA GLY A 222 2.45 -21.33 -8.83
C GLY A 222 1.30 -20.34 -8.68
N GLN A 223 0.03 -20.78 -8.63
CA GLN A 223 -1.10 -19.85 -8.50
C GLN A 223 -1.89 -20.04 -7.21
N ALA A 224 -2.31 -21.26 -6.94
CA ALA A 224 -3.12 -21.57 -5.77
C ALA A 224 -2.44 -22.54 -4.81
N GLY A 225 -1.19 -22.88 -5.05
CA GLY A 225 -0.41 -23.85 -4.29
C GLY A 225 -0.52 -25.26 -4.82
N SER A 226 0.57 -26.04 -4.63
CA SER A 226 0.66 -27.40 -5.13
C SER A 226 0.07 -28.46 -4.20
N GLY A 227 -0.13 -28.14 -2.92
CA GLY A 227 -0.63 -29.07 -1.92
C GLY A 227 0.37 -30.13 -1.44
N TYR A 228 1.63 -30.13 -1.89
CA TYR A 228 2.63 -31.12 -1.46
C TYR A 228 3.17 -30.88 -0.04
N ASN A 229 3.15 -29.66 0.44
CA ASN A 229 3.62 -29.32 1.79
C ASN A 229 2.87 -28.10 2.36
N SER A 230 3.06 -27.85 3.65
CA SER A 230 2.35 -26.76 4.34
C SER A 230 2.74 -25.35 3.89
N SER A 231 3.93 -25.17 3.32
CA SER A 231 4.37 -23.88 2.79
C SER A 231 3.91 -23.63 1.35
N ASP A 232 3.30 -24.63 0.73
CA ASP A 232 2.76 -24.61 -0.64
C ASP A 232 1.39 -25.32 -0.67
N ALA A 233 0.58 -25.08 0.36
CA ALA A 233 -0.76 -25.62 0.50
C ALA A 233 -1.71 -25.00 -0.53
N TRP A 234 -2.66 -25.78 -1.05
CA TRP A 234 -3.67 -25.27 -1.96
C TRP A 234 -4.58 -24.24 -1.28
N ASP A 235 -4.52 -22.99 -1.74
CA ASP A 235 -5.39 -21.91 -1.30
C ASP A 235 -6.65 -21.88 -2.17
N TYR A 236 -7.64 -22.64 -1.80
CA TYR A 236 -8.86 -22.82 -2.58
C TYR A 236 -9.85 -21.65 -2.47
N PHE A 237 -9.67 -20.77 -1.46
CA PHE A 237 -10.67 -19.78 -1.08
C PHE A 237 -10.15 -18.34 -1.09
N HIS A 238 -9.00 -18.10 -0.51
CA HIS A 238 -8.27 -16.83 -0.48
C HIS A 238 -9.12 -15.63 -0.03
N ILE A 239 -9.47 -15.57 1.28
CA ILE A 239 -10.17 -14.40 1.86
C ILE A 239 -9.23 -13.19 1.82
N ASN A 240 -9.73 -12.04 1.37
CA ASN A 240 -8.94 -10.81 1.35
C ASN A 240 -9.64 -9.59 1.96
N SER A 241 -10.88 -9.71 2.40
CA SER A 241 -11.55 -8.68 3.19
C SER A 241 -12.63 -9.28 4.07
N VAL A 242 -12.82 -8.64 5.21
CA VAL A 242 -13.87 -8.94 6.19
C VAL A 242 -14.51 -7.64 6.66
N ASP A 243 -15.83 -7.61 6.67
CA ASP A 243 -16.62 -6.50 7.21
C ASP A 243 -17.76 -7.06 8.08
N LYS A 244 -18.44 -6.22 8.84
CA LYS A 244 -19.52 -6.61 9.74
C LYS A 244 -20.68 -5.63 9.63
N ASP A 245 -21.89 -6.17 9.43
CA ASP A 245 -23.12 -5.36 9.43
C ASP A 245 -23.61 -5.02 10.84
N ASP A 246 -24.59 -4.13 10.94
CA ASP A 246 -25.19 -3.69 12.20
C ASP A 246 -26.00 -4.81 12.89
N GLN A 247 -26.35 -5.87 12.14
CA GLN A 247 -27.03 -7.06 12.68
C GLN A 247 -26.05 -8.08 13.26
N GLY A 248 -24.74 -7.83 13.09
CA GLY A 248 -23.66 -8.68 13.61
C GLY A 248 -23.22 -9.78 12.64
N ASN A 249 -23.67 -9.77 11.38
CA ASN A 249 -23.24 -10.73 10.36
C ASN A 249 -21.97 -10.24 9.66
N TYR A 250 -21.21 -11.17 9.11
CA TYR A 250 -19.94 -10.84 8.43
C TYR A 250 -20.10 -10.91 6.92
N LEU A 251 -19.39 -10.02 6.24
CA LEU A 251 -19.19 -10.02 4.79
C LEU A 251 -17.74 -10.41 4.51
N ILE A 252 -17.51 -11.44 3.71
CA ILE A 252 -16.16 -11.82 3.31
C ILE A 252 -16.03 -11.87 1.79
N SER A 253 -14.87 -11.46 1.28
CA SER A 253 -14.49 -11.61 -0.12
C SER A 253 -13.57 -12.81 -0.27
N ALA A 254 -14.00 -13.83 -1.00
CA ALA A 254 -13.25 -15.02 -1.33
C ALA A 254 -12.75 -14.91 -2.78
N ARG A 255 -11.48 -14.53 -2.94
CA ARG A 255 -10.86 -14.22 -4.23
C ARG A 255 -10.88 -15.43 -5.19
N ASP A 256 -10.42 -16.56 -4.70
CA ASP A 256 -10.20 -17.75 -5.53
C ASP A 256 -11.49 -18.58 -5.73
N ALA A 257 -12.59 -18.15 -5.09
CA ALA A 257 -13.95 -18.58 -5.37
C ALA A 257 -14.72 -17.57 -6.25
N CYS A 258 -14.15 -16.41 -6.59
CA CYS A 258 -14.83 -15.29 -7.27
C CYS A 258 -16.19 -14.95 -6.63
N ALA A 259 -16.26 -14.97 -5.30
CA ALA A 259 -17.51 -14.83 -4.57
C ALA A 259 -17.37 -13.94 -3.33
N VAL A 260 -18.47 -13.29 -2.98
CA VAL A 260 -18.67 -12.61 -1.70
C VAL A 260 -19.71 -13.38 -0.90
N HIS A 261 -19.45 -13.61 0.39
CA HIS A 261 -20.32 -14.38 1.26
C HIS A 261 -20.81 -13.52 2.43
N LYS A 262 -22.10 -13.61 2.76
CA LYS A 262 -22.64 -13.14 4.03
C LYS A 262 -22.74 -14.31 5.00
N ILE A 263 -22.18 -14.14 6.18
CA ILE A 263 -22.06 -15.17 7.21
C ILE A 263 -22.84 -14.73 8.43
N ASN A 264 -23.67 -15.63 8.97
CA ASN A 264 -24.36 -15.42 10.22
C ASN A 264 -23.38 -15.30 11.38
N GLY A 265 -23.40 -14.15 12.07
CA GLY A 265 -22.49 -13.89 13.21
C GLY A 265 -22.78 -14.70 14.47
N THR A 266 -23.87 -15.48 14.51
CA THR A 266 -24.25 -16.31 15.66
C THR A 266 -23.74 -17.75 15.52
N ASP A 267 -23.95 -18.37 14.34
CA ASP A 267 -23.68 -19.79 14.13
C ASP A 267 -22.70 -20.09 13.00
N GLY A 268 -22.24 -19.04 12.27
CA GLY A 268 -21.29 -19.17 11.16
C GLY A 268 -21.91 -19.71 9.86
N SER A 269 -23.22 -19.95 9.80
CA SER A 269 -23.88 -20.41 8.57
C SER A 269 -23.80 -19.34 7.49
N ILE A 270 -23.76 -19.77 6.23
CA ILE A 270 -23.74 -18.85 5.09
C ILE A 270 -25.18 -18.43 4.79
N LEU A 271 -25.47 -17.14 4.92
CA LEU A 271 -26.78 -16.57 4.65
C LEU A 271 -27.03 -16.43 3.14
N TRP A 272 -26.03 -15.94 2.43
CA TRP A 272 -26.07 -15.89 0.95
C TRP A 272 -24.65 -15.81 0.34
N ARG A 273 -24.59 -16.10 -0.97
CA ARG A 273 -23.39 -15.96 -1.81
C ARG A 273 -23.71 -15.07 -3.00
N LEU A 274 -22.82 -14.15 -3.32
CA LEU A 274 -22.87 -13.34 -4.53
C LEU A 274 -21.69 -13.70 -5.42
N GLY A 275 -21.95 -14.09 -6.66
CA GLY A 275 -20.92 -14.55 -7.60
C GLY A 275 -20.50 -16.01 -7.38
N GLY A 276 -19.40 -16.41 -7.99
CA GLY A 276 -18.87 -17.78 -7.92
C GLY A 276 -19.77 -18.84 -8.56
N THR A 277 -19.51 -20.11 -8.21
CA THR A 277 -20.25 -21.25 -8.77
C THR A 277 -21.62 -21.47 -8.15
N ASN A 278 -21.87 -20.94 -6.96
CA ASN A 278 -23.07 -21.17 -6.15
C ASN A 278 -23.76 -19.86 -5.74
N SER A 279 -23.86 -18.88 -6.66
CA SER A 279 -24.51 -17.60 -6.37
C SER A 279 -25.97 -17.78 -5.93
N SER A 280 -26.35 -17.10 -4.85
CA SER A 280 -27.75 -16.98 -4.39
C SER A 280 -28.57 -16.04 -5.26
N PHE A 281 -27.91 -15.27 -6.14
CA PHE A 281 -28.54 -14.21 -6.92
C PHE A 281 -28.36 -14.44 -8.42
N THR A 282 -29.38 -14.06 -9.19
CA THR A 282 -29.24 -13.83 -10.62
C THR A 282 -28.52 -12.50 -10.82
N LEU A 283 -27.36 -12.51 -11.48
CA LEU A 283 -26.55 -11.34 -11.72
C LEU A 283 -27.08 -10.55 -12.91
N GLY A 284 -27.37 -9.27 -12.73
CA GLY A 284 -27.71 -8.32 -13.79
C GLY A 284 -26.47 -7.88 -14.58
N ASP A 285 -26.69 -7.07 -15.61
CA ASP A 285 -25.62 -6.58 -16.48
C ASP A 285 -24.54 -5.81 -15.68
N GLY A 286 -23.28 -6.17 -15.87
CA GLY A 286 -22.13 -5.51 -15.25
C GLY A 286 -21.86 -5.87 -13.78
N VAL A 287 -22.66 -6.73 -13.18
CA VAL A 287 -22.46 -7.22 -11.80
C VAL A 287 -21.31 -8.21 -11.73
N ASP A 288 -21.06 -8.98 -12.79
CA ASP A 288 -20.01 -10.01 -12.81
C ASP A 288 -18.67 -9.47 -12.31
N PHE A 289 -18.01 -10.25 -11.48
CA PHE A 289 -16.67 -9.96 -10.96
C PHE A 289 -15.91 -11.26 -10.73
N CYS A 290 -14.58 -11.15 -10.70
CA CYS A 290 -13.73 -12.27 -10.32
C CYS A 290 -12.38 -11.78 -9.77
N PHE A 291 -11.79 -12.59 -8.88
CA PHE A 291 -10.53 -12.27 -8.19
C PHE A 291 -10.58 -10.97 -7.38
N GLN A 292 -11.79 -10.60 -6.96
CA GLN A 292 -12.12 -9.33 -6.31
C GLN A 292 -11.45 -9.17 -4.94
N HIS A 293 -11.35 -7.91 -4.52
CA HIS A 293 -10.83 -7.48 -3.23
C HIS A 293 -11.76 -6.48 -2.54
N HIS A 294 -11.58 -6.29 -1.24
CA HIS A 294 -12.12 -5.17 -0.47
C HIS A 294 -13.64 -5.03 -0.56
N ALA A 295 -14.38 -6.13 -0.34
CA ALA A 295 -15.84 -6.05 -0.18
C ALA A 295 -16.20 -5.34 1.13
N ARG A 296 -17.13 -4.36 1.07
CA ARG A 296 -17.58 -3.56 2.22
C ARG A 296 -19.08 -3.33 2.15
N TRP A 297 -19.73 -3.33 3.30
CA TRP A 297 -21.08 -2.83 3.46
C TRP A 297 -21.11 -1.34 3.20
N LEU A 298 -22.12 -0.89 2.48
CA LEU A 298 -22.47 0.52 2.39
C LEU A 298 -23.73 0.73 3.21
N SER A 299 -23.63 1.45 4.34
CA SER A 299 -24.80 1.79 5.12
C SER A 299 -25.79 2.54 4.23
N GLN A 300 -26.99 2.02 4.07
CA GLN A 300 -28.07 2.80 3.51
C GLN A 300 -28.48 3.81 4.58
N ALA A 301 -28.39 5.09 4.26
CA ALA A 301 -29.14 6.11 5.00
C ALA A 301 -30.63 5.90 4.63
N SER A 302 -31.30 4.93 5.25
CA SER A 302 -32.75 4.86 5.23
C SER A 302 -33.23 5.75 6.38
N ASP A 303 -33.89 6.84 6.05
CA ASP A 303 -34.56 7.71 7.02
C ASP A 303 -35.76 7.01 7.70
N ASP A 304 -36.08 5.78 7.31
CA ASP A 304 -37.21 5.01 7.83
C ASP A 304 -36.72 3.65 8.40
N ASP A 305 -36.60 3.56 9.71
CA ASP A 305 -36.15 2.42 10.50
C ASP A 305 -37.08 1.17 10.46
N ASP A 306 -38.16 1.16 9.67
CA ASP A 306 -39.24 0.17 9.81
C ASP A 306 -39.42 -0.80 8.63
N ASP A 307 -38.70 -0.68 7.51
CA ASP A 307 -38.85 -1.60 6.38
C ASP A 307 -37.52 -2.30 6.05
N ASP A 308 -37.31 -3.51 6.61
CA ASP A 308 -36.40 -4.50 6.02
C ASP A 308 -36.95 -4.88 4.63
N ASP A 309 -36.56 -4.11 3.62
CA ASP A 309 -36.99 -4.33 2.25
C ASP A 309 -36.24 -5.47 1.57
N GLY A 310 -35.28 -6.09 2.28
CA GLY A 310 -34.44 -7.19 1.79
C GLY A 310 -33.34 -6.71 0.82
N GLN A 311 -33.12 -5.40 0.72
CA GLN A 311 -32.09 -4.84 -0.13
C GLN A 311 -30.83 -4.54 0.69
N GLU A 312 -29.69 -4.96 0.18
CA GLU A 312 -28.38 -4.70 0.76
C GLU A 312 -27.45 -4.13 -0.32
N VAL A 313 -26.60 -3.19 0.06
CA VAL A 313 -25.66 -2.56 -0.87
C VAL A 313 -24.24 -2.79 -0.38
N ILE A 314 -23.39 -3.24 -1.30
CA ILE A 314 -21.97 -3.45 -1.04
C ILE A 314 -21.14 -2.70 -2.06
N SER A 315 -19.89 -2.37 -1.68
CA SER A 315 -18.84 -2.02 -2.63
C SER A 315 -17.81 -3.12 -2.70
N LEU A 316 -17.12 -3.24 -3.83
CA LEU A 316 -15.96 -4.10 -3.99
C LEU A 316 -15.01 -3.56 -5.08
N TYR A 317 -13.80 -4.07 -5.10
CA TYR A 317 -12.86 -3.90 -6.18
C TYR A 317 -12.78 -5.19 -6.99
N ASP A 318 -13.19 -5.13 -8.25
CA ASP A 318 -13.13 -6.24 -9.20
C ASP A 318 -11.82 -6.20 -9.96
N ASN A 319 -10.91 -7.12 -9.66
CA ASN A 319 -9.68 -7.25 -10.42
C ASN A 319 -9.92 -7.69 -11.86
N SER A 320 -10.87 -8.59 -12.07
CA SER A 320 -11.15 -9.19 -13.38
C SER A 320 -9.92 -9.79 -14.06
N ALA A 321 -8.85 -9.97 -13.31
CA ALA A 321 -7.58 -10.51 -13.77
C ALA A 321 -6.94 -11.35 -12.68
N HIS A 322 -6.21 -12.39 -13.10
CA HIS A 322 -5.41 -13.23 -12.26
C HIS A 322 -4.09 -13.57 -12.96
N GLY A 323 -3.05 -13.58 -12.22
CA GLY A 323 -1.72 -13.99 -12.59
C GLY A 323 -0.82 -13.79 -11.39
N THR A 324 0.13 -14.66 -11.17
CA THR A 324 1.19 -14.46 -10.19
C THR A 324 2.44 -13.99 -10.88
N GLU A 325 3.32 -13.35 -10.15
CA GLU A 325 4.61 -12.90 -10.65
C GLU A 325 5.54 -14.07 -11.01
N HIS A 326 5.16 -15.27 -10.58
CA HIS A 326 5.87 -16.53 -10.87
C HIS A 326 5.14 -17.43 -11.86
N ASP A 327 4.01 -16.95 -12.42
CA ASP A 327 3.17 -17.80 -13.25
C ASP A 327 3.73 -17.92 -14.68
N SER A 328 4.09 -19.13 -15.05
CA SER A 328 4.40 -19.48 -16.43
C SER A 328 3.15 -19.71 -17.29
N GLY A 329 1.95 -19.70 -16.70
CA GLY A 329 0.68 -20.03 -17.35
C GLY A 329 0.00 -18.87 -18.08
N GLY A 330 0.49 -17.65 -17.89
CA GLY A 330 -0.11 -16.43 -18.45
C GLY A 330 -1.23 -15.84 -17.61
N GLU A 331 -1.56 -14.61 -17.87
CA GLU A 331 -2.61 -13.86 -17.19
C GLU A 331 -3.99 -14.26 -17.67
N VAL A 332 -4.92 -14.52 -16.75
CA VAL A 332 -6.33 -14.79 -17.02
C VAL A 332 -7.14 -13.53 -16.87
N HIS A 333 -8.02 -13.22 -17.83
CA HIS A 333 -8.87 -12.04 -17.81
C HIS A 333 -10.34 -12.45 -17.92
N THR A 334 -11.18 -11.87 -17.05
CA THR A 334 -12.65 -12.03 -17.11
C THR A 334 -13.34 -10.77 -17.64
N ALA A 335 -12.66 -9.61 -17.59
CA ALA A 335 -13.13 -8.36 -18.19
C ALA A 335 -11.94 -7.58 -18.81
N PRO A 336 -12.23 -6.57 -19.67
CA PRO A 336 -11.19 -5.77 -20.32
C PRO A 336 -10.31 -4.95 -19.36
N THR A 337 -10.89 -4.46 -18.26
CA THR A 337 -10.22 -3.65 -17.23
C THR A 337 -10.68 -4.07 -15.85
N SER A 338 -9.89 -3.77 -14.81
CA SER A 338 -10.38 -3.80 -13.43
C SER A 338 -11.40 -2.68 -13.20
N SER A 339 -12.17 -2.76 -12.11
CA SER A 339 -13.16 -1.72 -11.77
C SER A 339 -13.50 -1.70 -10.28
N GLY A 340 -13.82 -0.52 -9.76
CA GLY A 340 -14.58 -0.40 -8.52
C GLY A 340 -16.06 -0.58 -8.82
N LYS A 341 -16.81 -1.26 -7.94
CA LYS A 341 -18.25 -1.51 -8.14
C LYS A 341 -19.05 -1.23 -6.87
N ILE A 342 -20.24 -0.67 -7.05
CA ILE A 342 -21.31 -0.64 -6.05
C ILE A 342 -22.40 -1.57 -6.57
N ILE A 343 -22.77 -2.57 -5.79
CA ILE A 343 -23.73 -3.61 -6.16
C ILE A 343 -24.84 -3.64 -5.12
N ARG A 344 -26.09 -3.65 -5.59
CA ARG A 344 -27.27 -3.90 -4.77
C ARG A 344 -27.71 -5.35 -4.94
N VAL A 345 -27.94 -6.03 -3.82
CA VAL A 345 -28.56 -7.36 -3.81
C VAL A 345 -29.94 -7.27 -3.19
N ASP A 346 -30.91 -7.97 -3.77
CA ASP A 346 -32.27 -8.12 -3.23
C ASP A 346 -32.47 -9.58 -2.81
N THR A 347 -32.47 -9.81 -1.51
CA THR A 347 -32.57 -11.15 -0.92
C THR A 347 -33.96 -11.76 -1.09
N ARG A 348 -35.02 -10.96 -1.34
CA ARG A 348 -36.37 -11.43 -1.55
C ARG A 348 -36.60 -11.90 -2.98
N THR A 349 -35.99 -11.22 -3.95
CA THR A 349 -36.14 -11.56 -5.37
C THR A 349 -35.00 -12.42 -5.90
N GLY A 350 -33.92 -12.56 -5.16
CA GLY A 350 -32.71 -13.28 -5.60
C GLY A 350 -32.03 -12.60 -6.79
N LYS A 351 -31.99 -11.28 -6.84
CA LYS A 351 -31.37 -10.50 -7.93
C LYS A 351 -30.25 -9.62 -7.39
N ALA A 352 -29.23 -9.42 -8.22
CA ALA A 352 -28.17 -8.44 -7.98
C ALA A 352 -28.07 -7.47 -9.15
N GLU A 353 -27.91 -6.19 -8.87
CA GLU A 353 -27.85 -5.11 -9.86
C GLU A 353 -26.61 -4.23 -9.63
N LEU A 354 -25.96 -3.81 -10.71
CA LEU A 354 -24.90 -2.82 -10.65
C LEU A 354 -25.51 -1.43 -10.43
N VAL A 355 -25.18 -0.80 -9.30
CA VAL A 355 -25.59 0.58 -9.01
C VAL A 355 -24.65 1.55 -9.71
N GLN A 356 -23.33 1.33 -9.57
CA GLN A 356 -22.29 2.19 -10.16
C GLN A 356 -21.02 1.38 -10.41
N GLY A 357 -20.40 1.60 -11.57
CA GLY A 357 -19.05 1.12 -11.91
C GLY A 357 -18.07 2.28 -12.03
N PHE A 358 -16.85 2.09 -11.53
CA PHE A 358 -15.73 3.04 -11.61
C PHE A 358 -14.61 2.38 -12.41
N TYR A 359 -14.29 2.94 -13.57
CA TYR A 359 -13.34 2.36 -14.52
C TYR A 359 -12.08 3.21 -14.63
N PRO A 360 -10.89 2.61 -14.75
CA PRO A 360 -9.63 3.36 -14.80
C PRO A 360 -9.59 4.25 -16.05
N PRO A 361 -9.12 5.50 -15.92
CA PRO A 361 -9.09 6.45 -17.05
C PRO A 361 -8.14 6.03 -18.18
N ASP A 362 -7.20 5.16 -17.90
CA ASP A 362 -6.14 4.69 -18.80
C ASP A 362 -6.15 3.17 -19.06
N GLY A 363 -7.23 2.49 -18.65
CA GLY A 363 -7.47 1.09 -18.99
C GLY A 363 -6.65 0.09 -18.15
N LEU A 364 -6.28 0.44 -16.92
CA LEU A 364 -5.53 -0.42 -16.01
C LEU A 364 -6.23 -1.75 -15.73
N ARG A 365 -5.42 -2.79 -15.54
CA ARG A 365 -5.87 -4.12 -15.19
C ARG A 365 -4.93 -4.73 -14.13
N SER A 366 -5.41 -4.80 -12.92
CA SER A 366 -4.66 -5.21 -11.75
C SER A 366 -4.89 -6.69 -11.45
N LYS A 367 -3.82 -7.47 -11.42
CA LYS A 367 -3.85 -8.93 -11.18
C LYS A 367 -4.16 -9.29 -9.73
N SER A 368 -3.90 -8.38 -8.81
CA SER A 368 -4.03 -8.60 -7.38
C SER A 368 -4.21 -7.28 -6.63
N GLN A 369 -4.60 -7.36 -5.35
CA GLN A 369 -4.71 -6.20 -4.48
C GLN A 369 -5.82 -5.24 -4.94
N GLY A 370 -5.90 -4.06 -4.37
CA GLY A 370 -6.87 -3.05 -4.76
C GLY A 370 -7.96 -2.80 -3.72
N SER A 371 -8.57 -1.62 -3.80
CA SER A 371 -9.67 -1.23 -2.92
C SER A 371 -10.60 -0.23 -3.59
N THR A 372 -11.86 -0.23 -3.16
CA THR A 372 -12.86 0.78 -3.49
C THR A 372 -13.41 1.35 -2.19
N GLN A 373 -13.10 2.60 -1.90
CA GLN A 373 -13.64 3.32 -0.74
C GLN A 373 -14.69 4.32 -1.23
N ILE A 374 -15.92 4.20 -0.74
CA ILE A 374 -16.94 5.22 -0.95
C ILE A 374 -16.79 6.27 0.15
N LEU A 375 -16.62 7.51 -0.26
CA LEU A 375 -16.36 8.64 0.62
C LEU A 375 -17.68 9.27 1.11
N PRO A 376 -17.68 9.99 2.24
CA PRO A 376 -18.90 10.56 2.84
C PRO A 376 -19.70 11.51 1.93
N GLY A 377 -19.05 12.19 1.01
CA GLY A 377 -19.69 13.09 0.04
C GLY A 377 -20.18 12.38 -1.23
N GLY A 378 -19.97 11.07 -1.35
CA GLY A 378 -20.39 10.23 -2.46
C GLY A 378 -19.32 10.00 -3.52
N ASN A 379 -18.15 10.60 -3.44
CA ASN A 379 -17.02 10.26 -4.29
C ASN A 379 -16.53 8.83 -3.99
N ALA A 380 -15.82 8.22 -4.93
CA ALA A 380 -15.18 6.93 -4.76
C ALA A 380 -13.67 7.03 -4.97
N LEU A 381 -12.88 6.56 -4.00
CA LEU A 381 -11.44 6.40 -4.16
C LEU A 381 -11.15 4.93 -4.51
N VAL A 382 -10.56 4.70 -5.69
CA VAL A 382 -10.20 3.37 -6.17
C VAL A 382 -8.67 3.25 -6.24
N ASN A 383 -8.14 2.23 -5.57
CA ASN A 383 -6.73 1.84 -5.67
C ASN A 383 -6.60 0.68 -6.66
N TRP A 384 -5.72 0.83 -7.63
CA TRP A 384 -5.49 -0.14 -8.70
C TRP A 384 -4.42 -1.19 -8.36
N GLY A 385 -4.30 -1.54 -7.10
CA GLY A 385 -3.51 -2.65 -6.56
C GLY A 385 -2.11 -2.78 -7.15
N SER A 386 -1.86 -3.88 -7.85
CA SER A 386 -0.56 -4.20 -8.47
C SER A 386 -0.09 -3.20 -9.54
N GLU A 387 -0.97 -2.30 -10.00
CA GLU A 387 -0.62 -1.23 -10.93
C GLU A 387 -0.08 0.04 -10.26
N GLY A 388 -0.08 0.09 -8.91
CA GLY A 388 0.48 1.20 -8.14
C GLY A 388 -0.12 2.56 -8.45
N ALA A 389 -1.41 2.60 -8.74
CA ALA A 389 -2.12 3.81 -9.08
C ALA A 389 -3.38 4.00 -8.23
N VAL A 390 -3.87 5.23 -8.15
CA VAL A 390 -5.06 5.61 -7.42
C VAL A 390 -5.88 6.62 -8.21
N THR A 391 -7.21 6.48 -8.19
CA THR A 391 -8.14 7.42 -8.83
C THR A 391 -9.24 7.79 -7.86
N GLU A 392 -9.54 9.07 -7.70
CA GLU A 392 -10.79 9.51 -7.11
C GLU A 392 -11.79 9.87 -8.22
N PHE A 393 -12.99 9.37 -8.06
CA PHE A 393 -14.12 9.61 -8.96
C PHE A 393 -15.19 10.42 -8.23
N ALA A 394 -15.81 11.37 -8.92
CA ALA A 394 -17.07 11.94 -8.46
C ALA A 394 -18.18 10.86 -8.44
N ALA A 395 -19.27 11.13 -7.74
CA ALA A 395 -20.40 10.19 -7.62
C ALA A 395 -20.99 9.73 -8.96
N ASP A 396 -20.83 10.51 -10.03
CA ASP A 396 -21.27 10.16 -11.38
C ASP A 396 -20.27 9.27 -12.17
N GLY A 397 -19.14 8.90 -11.53
CA GLY A 397 -18.07 8.11 -12.15
C GLY A 397 -17.06 8.91 -12.95
N THR A 398 -17.12 10.26 -12.92
CA THR A 398 -16.11 11.12 -13.58
C THR A 398 -14.81 11.13 -12.76
N PRO A 399 -13.62 10.82 -13.35
CA PRO A 399 -12.35 10.91 -12.63
C PRO A 399 -12.04 12.39 -12.29
N VAL A 400 -11.80 12.68 -11.00
CA VAL A 400 -11.47 14.03 -10.49
C VAL A 400 -10.05 14.12 -9.94
N PHE A 401 -9.37 12.98 -9.82
CA PHE A 401 -7.94 12.87 -9.49
C PHE A 401 -7.42 11.52 -9.98
N HIS A 402 -6.20 11.49 -10.55
CA HIS A 402 -5.52 10.23 -10.86
C HIS A 402 -4.01 10.40 -10.73
N ALA A 403 -3.37 9.44 -10.07
CA ALA A 403 -1.93 9.44 -9.88
C ALA A 403 -1.36 8.02 -9.80
N TYR A 404 -0.15 7.85 -10.33
CA TYR A 404 0.72 6.72 -10.02
C TYR A 404 1.58 7.04 -8.79
N MET A 405 1.88 6.03 -8.00
CA MET A 405 2.53 6.17 -6.69
C MET A 405 4.04 6.37 -6.77
N ASP A 406 4.61 6.39 -7.95
CA ASP A 406 6.00 6.76 -8.20
C ASP A 406 6.11 7.44 -9.57
N SER A 407 7.01 8.41 -9.68
CA SER A 407 7.30 9.15 -10.91
C SER A 407 8.63 8.76 -11.56
N GLY A 408 9.37 7.81 -10.98
CA GLY A 408 10.66 7.35 -11.49
C GLY A 408 10.55 6.44 -12.70
N ALA A 409 11.70 6.13 -13.29
CA ALA A 409 11.78 5.15 -14.38
C ALA A 409 11.36 3.73 -13.96
N LEU A 410 11.33 3.46 -12.68
CA LEU A 410 10.93 2.19 -12.07
C LEU A 410 9.50 2.22 -11.53
N GLY A 411 8.75 3.30 -11.77
CA GLY A 411 7.38 3.48 -11.24
C GLY A 411 6.39 2.42 -11.69
N PHE A 412 6.64 1.75 -12.79
CA PHE A 412 5.81 0.62 -13.26
C PHE A 412 5.92 -0.65 -12.39
N GLY A 413 6.88 -0.71 -11.46
CA GLY A 413 7.04 -1.82 -10.54
C GLY A 413 6.61 -1.49 -9.11
N VAL A 414 5.88 -0.40 -8.90
CA VAL A 414 5.31 -0.05 -7.60
C VAL A 414 3.95 -0.71 -7.44
N GLU A 415 3.75 -1.32 -6.29
CA GLU A 415 2.47 -1.87 -5.88
C GLU A 415 1.97 -1.18 -4.61
N ASN A 416 0.67 -1.21 -4.40
CA ASN A 416 0.05 -0.72 -3.17
C ASN A 416 -1.17 -1.55 -2.84
N TYR A 417 -1.17 -2.18 -1.68
CA TYR A 417 -2.23 -3.13 -1.33
C TYR A 417 -3.60 -2.45 -1.31
N ARG A 418 -3.75 -1.32 -0.58
CA ARG A 418 -4.96 -0.48 -0.54
C ARG A 418 -4.58 0.98 -0.38
N ALA A 419 -5.40 1.87 -0.91
CA ALA A 419 -5.32 3.31 -0.70
C ALA A 419 -6.63 3.84 -0.12
N PHE A 420 -6.52 4.86 0.71
CA PHE A 420 -7.68 5.47 1.37
C PHE A 420 -7.56 6.99 1.42
N ARG A 421 -8.70 7.65 1.66
CA ARG A 421 -8.77 9.06 2.02
C ARG A 421 -9.44 9.21 3.36
N PHE A 422 -8.75 9.89 4.29
CA PHE A 422 -9.28 10.20 5.60
C PHE A 422 -8.91 11.61 6.03
N ASN A 423 -9.75 12.22 6.86
CA ASN A 423 -9.34 13.35 7.67
C ASN A 423 -8.36 12.87 8.74
N TRP A 424 -7.33 13.66 9.00
CA TRP A 424 -6.35 13.33 10.01
C TRP A 424 -5.81 14.58 10.70
N THR A 425 -5.67 14.52 12.02
CA THR A 425 -4.96 15.52 12.80
C THR A 425 -3.75 14.87 13.46
N GLY A 426 -2.57 15.26 13.01
CA GLY A 426 -1.30 14.79 13.54
C GLY A 426 -0.66 15.82 14.45
N LEU A 427 -0.23 15.37 15.64
CA LEU A 427 0.43 16.17 16.68
C LEU A 427 1.68 15.44 17.16
N PRO A 428 2.76 15.35 16.35
CA PRO A 428 3.91 14.50 16.63
C PRO A 428 4.54 14.79 17.98
N SER A 429 4.95 13.74 18.72
CA SER A 429 5.71 13.87 19.95
C SER A 429 7.20 14.22 19.69
N GLU A 430 7.73 13.86 18.53
CA GLU A 430 9.06 14.27 18.10
C GLU A 430 9.17 15.80 17.97
N GLU A 431 10.37 16.34 18.23
CA GLU A 431 10.65 17.74 17.94
C GLU A 431 10.77 17.98 16.43
N PRO A 432 10.33 19.16 15.94
CA PRO A 432 10.57 19.54 14.55
C PRO A 432 12.08 19.55 14.24
N ALA A 433 12.45 19.11 13.05
CA ALA A 433 13.82 19.13 12.57
C ALA A 433 14.14 20.49 11.95
N ILE A 434 15.34 21.02 12.23
CA ILE A 434 15.85 22.27 11.65
C ILE A 434 17.30 22.10 11.21
N VAL A 435 17.66 22.72 10.09
CA VAL A 435 19.04 22.87 9.64
C VAL A 435 19.32 24.30 9.22
N SER A 436 20.55 24.76 9.47
CA SER A 436 21.05 26.10 9.11
C SER A 436 22.20 25.95 8.13
N LEU A 437 22.00 26.35 6.85
CA LEU A 437 22.97 26.18 5.78
C LEU A 437 23.48 27.53 5.30
N GLU A 438 24.83 27.66 5.18
CA GLU A 438 25.51 28.86 4.71
C GLU A 438 25.99 28.71 3.27
N ASP A 439 25.73 29.72 2.47
CA ASP A 439 26.33 29.91 1.15
C ASP A 439 26.96 31.32 1.02
N ALA A 440 27.51 31.65 -0.14
CA ALA A 440 28.13 32.95 -0.39
C ALA A 440 27.21 34.17 -0.22
N GLY A 441 25.87 33.98 -0.18
CA GLY A 441 24.87 35.04 -0.09
C GLY A 441 24.20 35.16 1.27
N GLY A 442 24.56 34.36 2.28
CA GLY A 442 23.96 34.37 3.61
C GLY A 442 23.59 33.00 4.13
N THR A 443 22.60 32.94 5.01
CA THR A 443 22.12 31.69 5.62
C THR A 443 20.70 31.37 5.19
N THR A 444 20.42 30.09 4.91
CA THR A 444 19.07 29.57 4.74
C THR A 444 18.75 28.57 5.85
N LEU A 445 17.64 28.78 6.52
CA LEU A 445 17.09 27.90 7.54
C LEU A 445 16.02 27.05 6.90
N TYR A 446 16.08 25.73 7.10
CA TYR A 446 15.07 24.78 6.64
C TYR A 446 14.48 24.06 7.85
N VAL A 447 13.16 23.93 7.90
CA VAL A 447 12.44 23.29 8.99
C VAL A 447 11.35 22.39 8.46
N SER A 448 11.15 21.24 9.12
CA SER A 448 10.03 20.35 8.87
C SER A 448 9.60 19.63 10.14
N TRP A 449 8.39 19.12 10.16
CA TRP A 449 7.85 18.35 11.27
C TRP A 449 7.04 17.18 10.73
N ASN A 450 7.60 15.97 10.82
CA ASN A 450 7.00 14.77 10.24
C ASN A 450 5.68 14.43 10.94
N GLY A 451 4.58 14.54 10.18
CA GLY A 451 3.23 14.21 10.64
C GLY A 451 2.43 15.36 11.23
N ASP A 452 3.02 16.55 11.42
CA ASP A 452 2.26 17.69 11.89
C ASP A 452 1.27 18.18 10.82
N THR A 453 0.04 18.47 11.23
CA THR A 453 -1.02 19.03 10.36
C THR A 453 -1.43 20.45 10.78
N GLU A 454 -1.05 20.89 11.97
CA GLU A 454 -1.60 22.07 12.62
C GLU A 454 -0.76 23.34 12.41
N THR A 455 0.54 23.21 12.16
CA THR A 455 1.42 24.35 11.89
C THR A 455 0.99 25.09 10.63
N LYS A 456 0.76 26.40 10.74
CA LYS A 456 0.45 27.31 9.62
C LYS A 456 1.63 28.21 9.28
N THR A 457 2.46 28.55 10.28
CA THR A 457 3.59 29.47 10.12
C THR A 457 4.76 28.99 10.97
N TRP A 458 5.97 29.17 10.48
CA TRP A 458 7.21 28.99 11.22
C TRP A 458 7.83 30.33 11.59
N ARG A 459 8.18 30.54 12.88
CA ARG A 459 8.94 31.69 13.37
C ARG A 459 10.36 31.28 13.64
N PHE A 460 11.32 32.00 13.05
CA PHE A 460 12.74 31.69 13.13
C PHE A 460 13.46 32.71 14.00
N HIS A 461 14.39 32.20 14.84
CA HIS A 461 15.18 33.03 15.75
C HIS A 461 16.65 32.60 15.69
N GLU A 462 17.56 33.60 15.79
CA GLU A 462 18.94 33.34 16.10
C GLU A 462 19.13 33.24 17.63
N VAL A 463 20.00 32.30 18.07
CA VAL A 463 20.30 32.09 19.48
C VAL A 463 21.68 32.64 19.79
N SER A 464 21.74 33.61 20.70
CA SER A 464 23.00 34.23 21.14
C SER A 464 23.84 33.27 22.01
N ASP A 465 25.14 33.23 21.74
CA ASP A 465 26.10 32.43 22.53
C ASP A 465 26.27 32.91 23.99
N LYS A 466 26.08 34.20 24.25
CA LYS A 466 26.40 34.80 25.54
C LYS A 466 25.32 34.66 26.61
N HIS A 467 24.04 34.61 26.21
CA HIS A 467 22.92 34.62 27.17
C HIS A 467 21.77 33.74 26.76
N GLY A 468 21.86 32.97 25.68
CA GLY A 468 20.75 32.17 25.15
C GLY A 468 19.55 33.01 24.69
N SER A 469 19.73 34.34 24.57
CA SER A 469 18.68 35.23 24.08
C SER A 469 18.34 34.92 22.61
N ARG A 470 17.08 35.05 22.27
CA ARG A 470 16.57 34.81 20.91
C ARG A 470 16.34 36.13 20.20
N GLU A 471 16.92 36.30 19.02
CA GLU A 471 16.65 37.42 18.11
C GLU A 471 15.74 36.92 16.99
N PHE A 472 14.63 37.61 16.76
CA PHE A 472 13.70 37.28 15.70
C PHE A 472 14.32 37.54 14.32
N LEU A 473 14.35 36.51 13.46
CA LEU A 473 14.88 36.59 12.09
C LEU A 473 13.79 36.78 11.04
N GLY A 474 12.60 36.28 11.31
CA GLY A 474 11.48 36.34 10.38
C GLY A 474 10.53 35.15 10.55
N GLU A 475 9.47 35.18 9.76
CA GLU A 475 8.51 34.07 9.71
C GLU A 475 8.23 33.65 8.26
N ALA A 476 7.84 32.39 8.06
CA ALA A 476 7.43 31.85 6.78
C ALA A 476 6.18 31.00 6.93
N LYS A 477 5.19 31.21 6.04
CA LYS A 477 4.01 30.34 5.97
C LYS A 477 4.42 28.94 5.55
N ARG A 478 3.90 27.93 6.24
CA ARG A 478 4.01 26.56 5.81
C ARG A 478 3.18 26.34 4.54
N ARG A 479 3.82 25.82 3.49
CA ARG A 479 3.17 25.51 2.21
C ARG A 479 3.36 24.05 1.80
N SER A 480 4.42 23.42 2.32
CA SER A 480 4.80 22.05 2.04
C SER A 480 5.38 21.40 3.30
N PHE A 481 5.83 20.16 3.19
CA PHE A 481 6.49 19.43 4.27
C PHE A 481 7.66 20.23 4.85
N GLU A 482 8.56 20.72 4.01
CA GLU A 482 9.71 21.53 4.42
C GLU A 482 9.46 23.00 4.11
N THR A 483 9.71 23.86 5.09
CA THR A 483 9.63 25.33 4.97
C THR A 483 10.99 25.95 5.13
N SER A 484 11.32 26.99 4.36
CA SER A 484 12.60 27.68 4.47
C SER A 484 12.44 29.17 4.69
N LEU A 485 13.45 29.75 5.41
CA LEU A 485 13.65 31.19 5.55
C LEU A 485 15.07 31.56 5.09
N ARG A 486 15.20 32.42 4.10
CA ARG A 486 16.46 33.00 3.67
C ARG A 486 16.79 34.26 4.49
N VAL A 487 18.01 34.33 5.06
CA VAL A 487 18.57 35.49 5.75
C VAL A 487 19.76 36.02 4.92
N PRO A 488 19.53 36.99 4.01
CA PRO A 488 20.56 37.45 3.07
C PRO A 488 21.67 38.21 3.79
N GLY A 489 22.92 37.99 3.37
CA GLY A 489 24.09 38.75 3.84
C GLY A 489 24.43 38.54 5.31
N ARG A 490 23.73 37.66 6.00
CA ARG A 490 23.94 37.37 7.43
C ARG A 490 24.33 35.91 7.65
N ARG A 491 25.33 35.70 8.47
CA ARG A 491 25.69 34.40 8.98
C ARG A 491 24.95 34.15 10.30
N VAL A 492 24.06 33.15 10.34
CA VAL A 492 23.29 32.76 11.52
C VAL A 492 23.94 31.52 12.14
N ASN A 493 24.72 31.69 13.19
CA ASN A 493 25.54 30.62 13.78
C ASN A 493 24.70 29.54 14.49
N LYS A 494 23.64 29.98 15.16
CA LYS A 494 22.70 29.08 15.86
C LYS A 494 21.29 29.56 15.64
N ALA A 495 20.41 28.67 15.23
CA ALA A 495 19.01 28.98 14.97
C ALA A 495 18.06 28.01 15.66
N VAL A 496 16.86 28.49 15.96
CA VAL A 496 15.69 27.69 16.33
C VAL A 496 14.49 28.16 15.54
N ALA A 497 13.51 27.29 15.38
CA ALA A 497 12.22 27.66 14.82
C ALA A 497 11.09 27.25 15.77
N GLU A 498 9.97 27.95 15.68
CA GLU A 498 8.74 27.69 16.43
C GLU A 498 7.61 27.42 15.45
N ALA A 499 6.96 26.28 15.61
CA ALA A 499 5.73 25.91 14.92
C ALA A 499 4.56 26.73 15.50
N VAL A 500 3.81 27.41 14.66
CA VAL A 500 2.73 28.33 15.07
C VAL A 500 1.44 27.93 14.38
N ASP A 501 0.38 27.77 15.15
CA ASP A 501 -0.96 27.44 14.68
C ASP A 501 -1.69 28.63 14.00
N GLU A 502 -2.91 28.40 13.55
CA GLU A 502 -3.75 29.42 12.92
C GLU A 502 -4.09 30.59 13.85
N ARG A 503 -4.11 30.36 15.17
CA ARG A 503 -4.45 31.37 16.18
C ARG A 503 -3.21 32.15 16.66
N GLY A 504 -2.01 31.81 16.15
CA GLY A 504 -0.74 32.44 16.54
C GLY A 504 -0.13 31.81 17.80
N GLY A 505 -0.71 30.72 18.31
CA GLY A 505 -0.17 29.93 19.41
C GLY A 505 1.05 29.11 18.98
N VAL A 506 2.05 29.00 19.86
CA VAL A 506 3.23 28.15 19.62
C VAL A 506 2.89 26.71 19.99
N LEU A 507 2.94 25.83 19.01
CA LEU A 507 2.70 24.40 19.18
C LEU A 507 3.96 23.71 19.74
N ARG A 508 5.12 23.95 19.11
CA ARG A 508 6.40 23.36 19.50
C ARG A 508 7.59 24.14 18.94
N GLY A 509 8.70 24.09 19.63
CA GLY A 509 10.00 24.60 19.16
C GLY A 509 10.92 23.48 18.69
N THR A 510 11.88 23.82 17.85
CA THR A 510 12.95 22.91 17.41
C THR A 510 14.10 22.88 18.43
N GLY A 511 14.95 21.88 18.35
CA GLY A 511 16.30 21.94 18.87
C GLY A 511 17.13 23.07 18.23
N ILE A 512 18.35 23.30 18.71
CA ILE A 512 19.26 24.33 18.17
C ILE A 512 20.02 23.75 16.97
N ALA A 513 19.76 24.32 15.77
CA ALA A 513 20.60 24.08 14.61
C ALA A 513 21.87 24.93 14.67
N ARG A 514 23.02 24.30 14.39
CA ARG A 514 24.31 25.00 14.18
C ARG A 514 24.50 25.19 12.68
N ILE A 515 25.19 26.28 12.33
CA ILE A 515 25.44 26.59 10.92
C ILE A 515 26.39 25.55 10.30
N GLU A 516 26.02 25.08 9.11
CA GLU A 516 26.81 24.18 8.28
C GLU A 516 27.00 24.78 6.88
N PRO A 517 28.11 24.49 6.18
CA PRO A 517 28.26 24.91 4.78
C PRO A 517 27.20 24.19 3.92
N GLU A 518 26.55 24.94 3.05
CA GLU A 518 25.67 24.31 2.06
C GLU A 518 26.52 23.52 1.04
N ILE A 519 26.48 22.20 1.13
CA ILE A 519 27.07 21.33 0.14
C ILE A 519 26.05 21.29 -1.02
N LEU A 520 26.30 22.12 -2.03
CA LEU A 520 25.55 22.01 -3.27
C LEU A 520 25.71 20.57 -3.80
N PRO A 521 24.64 19.91 -4.22
CA PRO A 521 24.80 18.64 -4.91
C PRO A 521 25.83 18.88 -6.03
N ILE A 522 26.90 18.10 -6.03
CA ILE A 522 27.87 18.13 -7.11
C ILE A 522 27.03 17.96 -8.38
N SER A 523 26.87 19.04 -9.13
CA SER A 523 26.25 18.94 -10.46
C SER A 523 26.94 17.74 -11.09
N ALA A 524 26.18 16.78 -11.59
CA ALA A 524 26.73 15.58 -12.19
C ALA A 524 27.67 16.03 -13.33
N GLY A 525 28.87 16.46 -12.92
CA GLY A 525 29.98 16.71 -13.78
C GLY A 525 30.19 15.40 -14.50
N LYS A 526 30.17 15.44 -15.82
CA LYS A 526 30.41 14.35 -16.79
C LYS A 526 31.03 13.17 -16.08
N GLY A 527 30.24 12.13 -15.79
CA GLY A 527 30.66 10.97 -15.06
C GLY A 527 32.04 10.54 -15.58
N ARG A 528 33.00 10.50 -14.71
CA ARG A 528 34.23 9.81 -14.97
C ARG A 528 33.80 8.38 -15.24
N GLN A 529 33.73 8.00 -16.51
CA GLN A 529 33.55 6.60 -16.87
C GLN A 529 34.65 5.85 -16.13
N VAL A 530 34.27 5.14 -15.09
CA VAL A 530 35.14 4.12 -14.53
C VAL A 530 35.35 3.15 -15.67
N PRO A 531 36.58 2.93 -16.15
CA PRO A 531 36.81 1.98 -17.22
C PRO A 531 36.31 0.64 -16.72
N HIS A 532 35.31 0.08 -17.38
CA HIS A 532 34.97 -1.32 -17.18
C HIS A 532 36.26 -2.13 -17.41
N PRO A 533 36.62 -3.06 -16.51
CA PRO A 533 37.72 -3.98 -16.79
C PRO A 533 37.39 -4.63 -18.12
N LYS A 534 38.27 -4.52 -19.07
CA LYS A 534 38.16 -5.22 -20.33
C LYS A 534 38.12 -6.70 -19.99
N VAL A 535 36.97 -7.32 -20.19
CA VAL A 535 36.86 -8.77 -20.30
C VAL A 535 37.71 -9.09 -21.53
N SER A 536 38.84 -9.75 -21.32
CA SER A 536 39.63 -10.30 -22.43
C SER A 536 38.74 -11.28 -23.17
N GLU A 537 38.45 -11.01 -24.42
CA GLU A 537 37.86 -11.99 -25.33
C GLU A 537 38.82 -13.17 -25.38
N GLY A 538 38.49 -14.25 -24.71
CA GLY A 538 39.16 -15.54 -24.87
C GLY A 538 38.81 -16.09 -26.26
N GLU A 539 39.84 -16.51 -26.99
CA GLU A 539 39.71 -17.15 -28.29
C GLU A 539 38.71 -18.32 -28.26
N PRO A 540 37.95 -18.55 -29.35
CA PRO A 540 37.00 -19.65 -29.42
C PRO A 540 37.73 -20.99 -29.46
N VAL A 541 37.47 -21.85 -28.48
CA VAL A 541 37.90 -23.26 -28.52
C VAL A 541 36.84 -24.01 -29.32
N GLU A 542 37.23 -24.48 -30.51
CA GLU A 542 36.48 -25.47 -31.28
C GLU A 542 36.45 -26.82 -30.57
N GLY A 543 35.28 -27.43 -30.49
CA GLY A 543 35.22 -28.85 -30.25
C GLY A 543 34.05 -29.39 -29.41
N ALA A 544 33.02 -29.88 -30.13
CA ALA A 544 32.12 -31.00 -29.81
C ALA A 544 30.94 -30.83 -28.80
N PRO A 545 29.78 -31.40 -29.10
CA PRO A 545 28.51 -31.16 -28.41
C PRO A 545 28.34 -32.08 -27.18
N GLY A 546 28.22 -31.45 -26.02
CA GLY A 546 27.96 -32.18 -24.77
C GLY A 546 26.83 -31.50 -23.99
N LYS A 547 25.82 -32.26 -23.68
CA LYS A 547 24.60 -31.98 -22.96
C LYS A 547 24.79 -31.02 -21.77
N VAL A 548 24.07 -29.91 -21.79
CA VAL A 548 23.92 -29.03 -20.64
C VAL A 548 23.07 -29.73 -19.59
N LYS A 549 23.69 -30.14 -18.49
CA LYS A 549 23.03 -30.57 -17.24
C LYS A 549 22.76 -29.31 -16.42
N GLY A 550 21.54 -29.27 -15.86
CA GLY A 550 20.95 -28.14 -15.20
C GLY A 550 21.67 -27.56 -13.99
N LEU A 551 21.47 -26.29 -13.80
CA LEU A 551 21.78 -25.46 -12.63
C LEU A 551 20.98 -25.92 -11.40
N TRP A 552 21.49 -26.94 -10.67
CA TRP A 552 20.94 -27.34 -9.36
C TRP A 552 22.06 -27.77 -8.38
N GLU A 553 23.14 -27.00 -8.30
CA GLU A 553 24.25 -27.34 -7.37
C GLU A 553 24.73 -26.19 -6.46
N TRP A 554 23.92 -25.20 -6.15
CA TRP A 554 24.31 -24.15 -5.18
C TRP A 554 23.62 -24.21 -3.82
N SER A 555 22.74 -25.18 -3.56
CA SER A 555 22.08 -25.37 -2.25
C SER A 555 22.70 -26.44 -1.35
N ALA A 556 23.80 -27.09 -1.75
CA ALA A 556 24.40 -28.18 -0.97
C ALA A 556 25.60 -27.82 -0.08
N ILE A 557 26.03 -26.54 -0.05
CA ILE A 557 27.23 -26.13 0.71
C ILE A 557 26.93 -25.61 2.12
N TRP A 558 25.67 -25.32 2.46
CA TRP A 558 25.31 -24.81 3.79
C TRP A 558 24.82 -25.85 4.81
N ILE A 559 24.71 -27.14 4.46
CA ILE A 559 24.25 -28.20 5.38
C ILE A 559 25.38 -29.12 5.88
N ALA A 560 26.59 -28.99 5.37
CA ALA A 560 27.72 -29.83 5.79
C ALA A 560 28.57 -29.28 6.95
N GLY A 561 28.24 -28.08 7.51
CA GLY A 561 29.00 -27.41 8.56
C GLY A 561 28.56 -27.68 10.00
N TRP A 562 27.44 -28.38 10.25
CA TRP A 562 26.87 -28.56 11.60
C TRP A 562 26.73 -30.00 12.10
N ARG A 563 27.62 -30.89 11.70
CA ARG A 563 27.78 -32.15 12.39
C ARG A 563 29.24 -32.41 12.71
N LYS A 564 29.73 -31.80 13.77
CA LYS A 564 30.83 -32.33 14.64
C LYS A 564 31.09 -31.34 15.78
N THR A 565 30.35 -31.45 16.85
CA THR A 565 30.81 -31.38 18.25
C THR A 565 29.64 -31.87 19.09
N GLY A 566 29.61 -33.16 19.31
CA GLY A 566 28.96 -33.77 20.44
C GLY A 566 29.93 -33.74 21.62
N ASP A 567 29.37 -33.86 22.80
CA ASP A 567 29.99 -33.97 24.13
C ASP A 567 30.17 -32.61 24.85
N LEU A 568 29.19 -32.21 25.59
CA LEU A 568 29.03 -32.22 27.07
C LEU A 568 27.64 -31.66 27.41
#